data_be666c277a6932331525a375e6802d1a
#
_entry.id   be666c277a6932331525a375e6802d1a
#
_cell.length_a   1.000
_cell.length_b   1.000
_cell.length_c   1.000
_cell.angle_alpha   90.00
_cell.angle_beta   90.00
_cell.angle_gamma   90.00
#
_symmetry.space_group_name_H-M   'P 1'
#
loop_
_entity.id
_entity.type
_entity.pdbx_description
1 polymer ?
#
loop_
_entity_poly.entity_id
_entity_poly.type
_entity_poly.pdbx_seq_one_letter_code
_entity_poly.pdbx_strand_id
1 'polypeptide(L)'
;FPYTTLFRSNFDLLNAPKDHPSRDMSDTFYFDKNTILRSQTSPVQVRAMKEHGAPIRMICSGRVFRSDEVDATHSPMFHQLEGLVVDEKISVANLIDTLNYFVKAFFGEEVKTRFRPHYFPFTEPSLEVDTTCTSCGGKGCKACNYTGWSMELLGCGMVHPNVLRNCGIDPEKYSGFAFGMGIDRIAMVRYKITDIRMMFENNKKFLEQF
;
A
#
# COMPACT_ATOMS: atom_id res chain seq x y z
N PHE A 1 -14.81 -3.03 17.64
CA PHE A 1 -13.44 -3.51 17.39
C PHE A 1 -12.66 -2.47 16.58
N PRO A 2 -11.45 -2.06 17.00
CA PRO A 2 -10.71 -0.98 16.37
C PRO A 2 -10.18 -1.32 14.96
N TYR A 3 -10.19 -2.60 14.57
CA TYR A 3 -9.72 -3.08 13.28
C TYR A 3 -10.83 -3.34 12.26
N THR A 4 -12.09 -3.18 12.67
CA THR A 4 -13.23 -3.31 11.75
C THR A 4 -13.44 -2.03 10.96
N THR A 5 -14.03 -2.19 9.78
CA THR A 5 -14.50 -1.09 8.94
C THR A 5 -15.79 -1.46 8.25
N LEU A 6 -16.53 -0.45 7.80
CA LEU A 6 -17.70 -0.69 6.98
C LEU A 6 -17.25 -1.17 5.58
N PHE A 7 -17.91 -2.22 5.09
CA PHE A 7 -17.73 -2.75 3.74
C PHE A 7 -17.74 -1.63 2.68
N ARG A 8 -18.73 -0.73 2.78
CA ARG A 8 -18.84 0.42 1.88
C ARG A 8 -17.59 1.30 1.84
N SER A 9 -16.95 1.56 3.00
CA SER A 9 -15.74 2.39 3.07
C SER A 9 -14.52 1.71 2.51
N ASN A 10 -14.47 0.37 2.58
CA ASN A 10 -13.33 -0.42 2.11
C ASN A 10 -13.39 -0.70 0.60
N PHE A 11 -14.58 -0.68 0.01
CA PHE A 11 -14.82 -1.07 -1.38
C PHE A 11 -15.56 -0.01 -2.20
N ASP A 12 -16.82 0.29 -1.87
CA ASP A 12 -17.68 1.12 -2.74
C ASP A 12 -17.14 2.55 -2.87
N LEU A 13 -16.74 3.17 -1.77
CA LEU A 13 -16.19 4.53 -1.78
C LEU A 13 -14.80 4.61 -2.40
N LEU A 14 -14.11 3.48 -2.50
CA LEU A 14 -12.83 3.31 -3.18
C LEU A 14 -12.98 2.82 -4.63
N ASN A 15 -14.17 2.98 -5.22
CA ASN A 15 -14.46 2.64 -6.61
C ASN A 15 -14.22 1.16 -6.97
N ALA A 16 -14.17 0.24 -6.00
CA ALA A 16 -14.03 -1.18 -6.30
C ALA A 16 -15.30 -1.70 -6.99
N PRO A 17 -15.21 -2.36 -8.15
CA PRO A 17 -16.37 -2.97 -8.84
C PRO A 17 -17.07 -4.01 -7.95
N LYS A 18 -18.35 -4.29 -8.25
CA LYS A 18 -19.14 -5.25 -7.46
C LYS A 18 -18.60 -6.67 -7.52
N ASP A 19 -17.98 -7.03 -8.62
CA ASP A 19 -17.38 -8.32 -8.93
C ASP A 19 -15.87 -8.37 -8.67
N HIS A 20 -15.30 -7.37 -7.99
CA HIS A 20 -13.88 -7.33 -7.69
C HIS A 20 -13.50 -8.50 -6.74
N PRO A 21 -12.46 -9.30 -7.07
CA PRO A 21 -12.09 -10.49 -6.28
C PRO A 21 -11.87 -10.20 -4.80
N SER A 22 -11.27 -9.08 -4.44
CA SER A 22 -11.03 -8.70 -3.03
C SER A 22 -12.30 -8.53 -2.18
N ARG A 23 -13.49 -8.53 -2.81
CA ARG A 23 -14.79 -8.56 -2.10
C ARG A 23 -15.21 -9.97 -1.69
N ASP A 24 -14.55 -11.01 -2.21
CA ASP A 24 -14.85 -12.38 -1.89
C ASP A 24 -14.41 -12.73 -0.46
N MET A 25 -15.09 -13.71 0.14
CA MET A 25 -14.74 -14.24 1.45
C MET A 25 -13.41 -15.01 1.44
N SER A 26 -12.93 -15.39 0.27
CA SER A 26 -11.57 -15.95 0.11
C SER A 26 -10.48 -14.95 0.43
N ASP A 27 -10.73 -13.64 0.22
CA ASP A 27 -9.71 -12.59 0.34
C ASP A 27 -9.97 -11.66 1.54
N THR A 28 -11.21 -11.61 2.06
CA THR A 28 -11.62 -10.68 3.11
C THR A 28 -12.34 -11.38 4.25
N PHE A 29 -11.99 -11.05 5.49
CA PHE A 29 -12.67 -11.54 6.69
C PHE A 29 -13.93 -10.71 6.98
N TYR A 30 -15.08 -11.36 6.99
CA TYR A 30 -16.39 -10.77 7.27
C TYR A 30 -16.85 -11.06 8.70
N PHE A 31 -17.38 -10.05 9.39
CA PHE A 31 -18.18 -10.21 10.61
C PHE A 31 -19.65 -10.37 10.27
N ASP A 32 -20.13 -9.56 9.36
CA ASP A 32 -21.46 -9.58 8.77
C ASP A 32 -21.43 -8.99 7.35
N LYS A 33 -22.58 -8.89 6.68
CA LYS A 33 -22.68 -8.38 5.32
C LYS A 33 -22.21 -6.92 5.12
N ASN A 34 -22.07 -6.16 6.21
CA ASN A 34 -21.70 -4.74 6.16
C ASN A 34 -20.40 -4.43 6.88
N THR A 35 -19.88 -5.36 7.68
CA THR A 35 -18.73 -5.16 8.57
C THR A 35 -17.65 -6.19 8.29
N ILE A 36 -16.44 -5.73 8.06
CA ILE A 36 -15.27 -6.57 7.76
C ILE A 36 -14.09 -6.21 8.67
N LEU A 37 -13.12 -7.10 8.77
CA LEU A 37 -11.76 -6.69 9.11
C LEU A 37 -11.20 -5.90 7.94
N ARG A 38 -10.60 -4.72 8.21
CA ARG A 38 -10.06 -3.88 7.13
C ARG A 38 -8.95 -4.60 6.38
N SER A 39 -9.08 -4.73 5.08
CA SER A 39 -8.08 -5.36 4.21
C SER A 39 -6.98 -4.38 3.76
N GLN A 40 -7.15 -3.09 4.06
CA GLN A 40 -6.26 -1.99 3.71
C GLN A 40 -6.51 -0.79 4.63
N THR A 41 -5.58 0.17 4.66
CA THR A 41 -5.74 1.42 5.41
C THR A 41 -6.46 2.52 4.62
N SER A 42 -6.75 2.31 3.33
CA SER A 42 -7.43 3.26 2.43
C SER A 42 -8.79 3.80 2.93
N PRO A 43 -9.61 3.07 3.73
CA PRO A 43 -10.80 3.66 4.36
C PRO A 43 -10.52 4.89 5.23
N VAL A 44 -9.29 5.04 5.75
CA VAL A 44 -8.88 6.24 6.50
C VAL A 44 -8.79 7.43 5.56
N GLN A 45 -8.25 7.25 4.34
CA GLN A 45 -8.18 8.29 3.32
C GLN A 45 -9.59 8.82 2.98
N VAL A 46 -10.56 7.91 2.78
CA VAL A 46 -11.95 8.27 2.50
C VAL A 46 -12.55 9.10 3.65
N ARG A 47 -12.34 8.68 4.89
CA ARG A 47 -12.84 9.42 6.06
C ARG A 47 -12.21 10.80 6.17
N ALA A 48 -10.89 10.88 6.01
CA ALA A 48 -10.16 12.15 6.08
C ALA A 48 -10.58 13.13 4.97
N MET A 49 -10.73 12.64 3.73
CA MET A 49 -11.23 13.48 2.63
C MET A 49 -12.65 13.98 2.88
N LYS A 50 -13.54 13.16 3.46
CA LYS A 50 -14.91 13.58 3.80
C LYS A 50 -14.98 14.58 4.93
N GLU A 51 -14.09 14.47 5.91
CA GLU A 51 -14.05 15.32 7.10
C GLU A 51 -13.37 16.66 6.81
N HIS A 52 -12.27 16.65 6.08
CA HIS A 52 -11.41 17.83 5.89
C HIS A 52 -11.48 18.45 4.49
N GLY A 53 -11.97 17.70 3.49
CA GLY A 53 -11.98 18.14 2.09
C GLY A 53 -10.58 18.19 1.47
N ALA A 54 -10.44 19.07 0.45
CA ALA A 54 -9.16 19.38 -0.20
C ALA A 54 -8.83 20.88 -0.01
N PRO A 55 -7.55 21.27 0.11
CA PRO A 55 -6.35 20.41 -0.01
C PRO A 55 -6.08 19.54 1.22
N ILE A 56 -5.54 18.34 1.00
CA ILE A 56 -5.18 17.43 2.09
C ILE A 56 -3.86 16.70 1.78
N ARG A 57 -3.02 16.57 2.81
CA ARG A 57 -1.80 15.73 2.79
C ARG A 57 -1.78 14.94 4.08
N MET A 58 -1.74 13.61 3.94
CA MET A 58 -1.77 12.74 5.10
C MET A 58 -0.99 11.45 4.87
N ILE A 59 -0.57 10.87 5.97
CA ILE A 59 -0.15 9.47 6.05
C ILE A 59 -1.01 8.76 7.10
N CYS A 60 -1.28 7.49 6.88
CA CYS A 60 -1.94 6.65 7.87
C CYS A 60 -1.31 5.26 7.88
N SER A 61 -1.25 4.66 9.06
CA SER A 61 -0.75 3.30 9.22
C SER A 61 -1.68 2.48 10.10
N GLY A 62 -1.59 1.17 9.98
CA GLY A 62 -2.34 0.27 10.84
C GLY A 62 -2.25 -1.17 10.42
N ARG A 63 -2.72 -2.05 11.30
CA ARG A 63 -2.88 -3.47 11.00
C ARG A 63 -3.99 -3.66 9.99
N VAL A 64 -3.75 -4.53 9.03
CA VAL A 64 -4.71 -4.93 8.01
C VAL A 64 -4.78 -6.46 7.95
N PHE A 65 -5.86 -6.98 7.39
CA PHE A 65 -6.18 -8.40 7.46
C PHE A 65 -6.66 -8.89 6.10
N ARG A 66 -6.06 -9.96 5.61
CA ARG A 66 -6.43 -10.64 4.37
C ARG A 66 -6.47 -12.13 4.60
N SER A 67 -7.35 -12.83 3.93
CA SER A 67 -7.48 -14.28 4.04
C SER A 67 -6.44 -14.99 3.17
N ASP A 68 -5.19 -14.55 3.25
CA ASP A 68 -4.08 -15.14 2.51
C ASP A 68 -3.57 -16.40 3.21
N GLU A 69 -3.07 -17.35 2.42
CA GLU A 69 -2.32 -18.49 2.96
C GLU A 69 -0.99 -18.00 3.57
N VAL A 70 -0.62 -18.61 4.69
CA VAL A 70 0.61 -18.26 5.42
C VAL A 70 1.82 -18.85 4.74
N ASP A 71 2.71 -18.01 4.22
CA ASP A 71 3.99 -18.43 3.65
C ASP A 71 5.14 -17.51 4.11
N ALA A 72 6.29 -17.58 3.46
CA ALA A 72 7.45 -16.75 3.78
C ALA A 72 7.25 -15.25 3.49
N THR A 73 6.23 -14.89 2.70
CA THR A 73 5.97 -13.53 2.20
C THR A 73 4.58 -13.01 2.53
N HIS A 74 3.66 -13.89 2.94
CA HIS A 74 2.27 -13.57 3.25
C HIS A 74 1.91 -13.93 4.69
N SER A 75 1.14 -13.04 5.32
CA SER A 75 0.55 -13.24 6.64
C SER A 75 -0.89 -12.73 6.62
N PRO A 76 -1.85 -13.43 7.24
CA PRO A 76 -3.24 -12.97 7.29
C PRO A 76 -3.42 -11.66 8.08
N MET A 77 -2.42 -11.26 8.85
CA MET A 77 -2.34 -9.97 9.52
C MET A 77 -0.96 -9.36 9.24
N PHE A 78 -0.93 -8.12 8.76
CA PHE A 78 0.29 -7.37 8.52
C PHE A 78 0.04 -5.87 8.75
N HIS A 79 1.08 -5.07 8.63
CA HIS A 79 1.00 -3.62 8.82
C HIS A 79 1.14 -2.89 7.49
N GLN A 80 0.24 -1.95 7.24
CA GLN A 80 0.26 -1.12 6.03
C GLN A 80 0.42 0.34 6.41
N LEU A 81 1.17 1.07 5.60
CA LEU A 81 1.26 2.53 5.61
C LEU A 81 0.80 3.04 4.26
N GLU A 82 -0.07 4.04 4.27
CA GLU A 82 -0.52 4.75 3.07
C GLU A 82 -0.30 6.25 3.19
N GLY A 83 -0.01 6.88 2.06
CA GLY A 83 0.05 8.32 1.90
C GLY A 83 -0.97 8.79 0.88
N LEU A 84 -1.53 9.97 1.13
CA LEU A 84 -2.47 10.66 0.24
C LEU A 84 -2.10 12.13 0.14
N VAL A 85 -2.06 12.63 -1.08
CA VAL A 85 -1.99 14.07 -1.38
C VAL A 85 -3.11 14.41 -2.36
N VAL A 86 -3.96 15.36 -2.01
CA VAL A 86 -4.97 15.94 -2.92
C VAL A 86 -4.85 17.45 -2.84
N ASP A 87 -4.62 18.08 -3.99
CA ASP A 87 -4.49 19.53 -4.09
C ASP A 87 -4.77 19.95 -5.54
N GLU A 88 -4.71 21.24 -5.86
CA GLU A 88 -4.80 21.71 -7.23
C GLU A 88 -3.54 21.31 -8.01
N LYS A 89 -3.71 20.86 -9.26
CA LYS A 89 -2.63 20.54 -10.22
C LYS A 89 -1.61 19.47 -9.77
N ILE A 90 -2.01 18.55 -8.90
CA ILE A 90 -1.18 17.38 -8.57
C ILE A 90 -1.06 16.47 -9.80
N SER A 91 0.13 15.99 -10.08
CA SER A 91 0.46 15.21 -11.27
C SER A 91 1.19 13.89 -10.94
N VAL A 92 1.27 13.01 -11.92
CA VAL A 92 2.09 11.79 -11.85
C VAL A 92 3.56 12.11 -11.56
N ALA A 93 4.08 13.23 -12.07
CA ALA A 93 5.44 13.67 -11.80
C ALA A 93 5.67 13.93 -10.30
N ASN A 94 4.71 14.56 -9.61
CA ASN A 94 4.79 14.77 -8.17
C ASN A 94 4.79 13.43 -7.40
N LEU A 95 3.99 12.45 -7.82
CA LEU A 95 3.99 11.11 -7.26
C LEU A 95 5.36 10.45 -7.42
N ILE A 96 5.88 10.41 -8.64
CA ILE A 96 7.17 9.78 -8.96
C ILE A 96 8.31 10.43 -8.16
N ASP A 97 8.34 11.75 -8.09
CA ASP A 97 9.38 12.50 -7.35
C ASP A 97 9.31 12.20 -5.84
N THR A 98 8.11 12.21 -5.26
CA THR A 98 7.88 11.88 -3.86
C THR A 98 8.38 10.47 -3.52
N LEU A 99 8.07 9.49 -4.37
CA LEU A 99 8.48 8.10 -4.12
C LEU A 99 9.96 7.86 -4.38
N ASN A 100 10.56 8.53 -5.36
CA ASN A 100 12.01 8.52 -5.57
C ASN A 100 12.76 9.11 -4.38
N TYR A 101 12.28 10.22 -3.84
CA TYR A 101 12.85 10.82 -2.64
C TYR A 101 12.75 9.85 -1.44
N PHE A 102 11.56 9.24 -1.22
CA PHE A 102 11.38 8.26 -0.16
C PHE A 102 12.36 7.08 -0.29
N VAL A 103 12.46 6.49 -1.49
CA VAL A 103 13.31 5.31 -1.72
C VAL A 103 14.77 5.63 -1.47
N LYS A 104 15.26 6.77 -1.95
CA LYS A 104 16.63 7.20 -1.71
C LYS A 104 16.91 7.48 -0.24
N ALA A 105 16.03 8.24 0.41
CA ALA A 105 16.18 8.56 1.84
C ALA A 105 16.15 7.32 2.74
N PHE A 106 15.37 6.31 2.39
CA PHE A 106 15.17 5.12 3.22
C PHE A 106 16.18 4.00 2.92
N PHE A 107 16.49 3.75 1.64
CA PHE A 107 17.34 2.63 1.20
C PHE A 107 18.74 3.07 0.76
N GLY A 108 18.99 4.34 0.54
CA GLY A 108 20.25 4.90 0.07
C GLY A 108 20.20 5.47 -1.35
N GLU A 109 21.07 6.44 -1.62
CA GLU A 109 21.11 7.21 -2.88
C GLU A 109 21.34 6.34 -4.13
N GLU A 110 22.02 5.19 -3.98
CA GLU A 110 22.33 4.28 -5.09
C GLU A 110 21.14 3.40 -5.50
N VAL A 111 20.07 3.36 -4.69
CA VAL A 111 18.90 2.55 -4.99
C VAL A 111 18.03 3.24 -6.04
N LYS A 112 17.80 2.53 -7.15
CA LYS A 112 16.96 3.00 -8.26
C LYS A 112 15.56 2.44 -8.13
N THR A 113 14.60 3.18 -8.64
CA THR A 113 13.19 2.78 -8.74
C THR A 113 12.84 2.39 -10.18
N ARG A 114 11.86 1.51 -10.31
CA ARG A 114 11.20 1.17 -11.57
C ARG A 114 9.71 1.16 -11.32
N PHE A 115 8.98 1.95 -12.10
CA PHE A 115 7.52 2.04 -12.07
C PHE A 115 6.95 1.14 -13.16
N ARG A 116 6.08 0.22 -12.79
CA ARG A 116 5.39 -0.69 -13.70
C ARG A 116 3.89 -0.39 -13.72
N PRO A 117 3.22 -0.35 -14.87
CA PRO A 117 1.76 -0.28 -14.91
C PRO A 117 1.11 -1.43 -14.12
N HIS A 118 0.07 -1.08 -13.38
CA HIS A 118 -0.74 -2.02 -12.62
C HIS A 118 -2.20 -1.56 -12.63
N TYR A 119 -3.11 -2.32 -12.03
CA TYR A 119 -4.50 -1.92 -11.88
C TYR A 119 -4.91 -1.95 -10.41
N PHE A 120 -5.37 -0.78 -9.92
CA PHE A 120 -6.10 -0.66 -8.67
C PHE A 120 -7.40 0.13 -8.94
N PRO A 121 -8.57 -0.30 -8.41
CA PRO A 121 -9.83 0.36 -8.73
C PRO A 121 -9.93 1.81 -8.24
N PHE A 122 -9.13 2.17 -7.25
CA PHE A 122 -9.12 3.49 -6.61
C PHE A 122 -8.07 4.46 -7.16
N THR A 123 -7.25 4.04 -8.13
CA THR A 123 -6.26 4.90 -8.80
C THR A 123 -6.29 4.73 -10.32
N GLU A 124 -6.00 5.83 -11.05
CA GLU A 124 -5.89 5.85 -12.51
C GLU A 124 -4.98 7.03 -12.95
N PRO A 125 -3.78 6.79 -13.53
CA PRO A 125 -3.13 5.49 -13.69
C PRO A 125 -2.67 4.90 -12.37
N SER A 126 -2.57 3.55 -12.36
CA SER A 126 -2.03 2.78 -11.25
C SER A 126 -0.66 2.23 -11.58
N LEU A 127 0.23 2.21 -10.62
CA LEU A 127 1.61 1.77 -10.76
C LEU A 127 2.03 0.91 -9.56
N GLU A 128 2.89 -0.05 -9.82
CA GLU A 128 3.71 -0.71 -8.82
C GLU A 128 5.15 -0.22 -8.89
N VAL A 129 5.80 -0.15 -7.75
CA VAL A 129 7.19 0.31 -7.63
C VAL A 129 8.08 -0.84 -7.19
N ASP A 130 9.07 -1.11 -8.02
CA ASP A 130 10.19 -1.97 -7.69
C ASP A 130 11.42 -1.13 -7.34
N THR A 131 12.30 -1.68 -6.52
CA THR A 131 13.60 -1.07 -6.23
C THR A 131 14.74 -1.98 -6.67
N THR A 132 15.90 -1.40 -6.94
CA THR A 132 17.12 -2.18 -7.10
C THR A 132 17.29 -3.08 -5.87
N CYS A 133 17.56 -4.36 -6.10
CA CYS A 133 17.74 -5.32 -5.00
C CYS A 133 18.89 -4.90 -4.08
N THR A 134 18.58 -4.58 -2.85
CA THR A 134 19.56 -4.12 -1.84
C THR A 134 20.57 -5.20 -1.43
N SER A 135 20.23 -6.48 -1.61
CA SER A 135 21.13 -7.60 -1.30
C SER A 135 22.26 -7.78 -2.31
N CYS A 136 22.05 -7.44 -3.58
CA CYS A 136 23.04 -7.65 -4.64
C CYS A 136 23.40 -6.39 -5.44
N GLY A 137 22.82 -5.23 -5.08
CA GLY A 137 23.06 -3.98 -5.80
C GLY A 137 22.62 -4.04 -7.27
N GLY A 138 21.58 -4.82 -7.60
CA GLY A 138 21.07 -4.95 -8.97
C GLY A 138 21.78 -6.01 -9.83
N LYS A 139 22.75 -6.74 -9.31
CA LYS A 139 23.51 -7.76 -10.07
C LYS A 139 22.74 -9.07 -10.32
N GLY A 140 21.66 -9.28 -9.60
CA GLY A 140 20.90 -10.53 -9.59
C GLY A 140 21.40 -11.51 -8.54
N CYS A 141 20.51 -11.98 -7.67
CA CYS A 141 20.80 -12.99 -6.65
C CYS A 141 19.53 -13.81 -6.35
N LYS A 142 19.66 -14.85 -5.54
CA LYS A 142 18.52 -15.70 -5.17
C LYS A 142 17.38 -14.91 -4.51
N ALA A 143 17.69 -13.89 -3.68
CA ALA A 143 16.68 -13.07 -3.00
C ALA A 143 15.81 -12.23 -3.95
N CYS A 144 16.31 -11.91 -5.14
CA CYS A 144 15.55 -11.20 -6.18
C CYS A 144 15.23 -12.08 -7.40
N ASN A 145 15.27 -13.40 -7.25
CA ASN A 145 15.09 -14.35 -8.34
C ASN A 145 15.96 -14.02 -9.57
N TYR A 146 17.20 -13.59 -9.33
CA TYR A 146 18.20 -13.20 -10.33
C TYR A 146 17.79 -12.03 -11.24
N THR A 147 16.71 -11.32 -10.93
CA THR A 147 16.21 -10.17 -11.72
C THR A 147 17.01 -8.89 -11.49
N GLY A 148 17.68 -8.77 -10.35
CA GLY A 148 18.31 -7.54 -9.88
C GLY A 148 17.34 -6.54 -9.24
N TRP A 149 16.04 -6.86 -9.18
CA TRP A 149 15.00 -6.01 -8.64
C TRP A 149 14.30 -6.66 -7.45
N SER A 150 14.05 -5.87 -6.41
CA SER A 150 13.13 -6.20 -5.33
C SER A 150 11.73 -5.82 -5.79
N MET A 151 10.95 -6.82 -6.17
CA MET A 151 9.64 -6.61 -6.78
C MET A 151 8.60 -6.18 -5.76
N GLU A 152 7.64 -5.36 -6.21
CA GLU A 152 6.42 -5.01 -5.46
C GLU A 152 6.71 -4.41 -4.08
N LEU A 153 7.56 -3.39 -4.04
CA LEU A 153 7.84 -2.67 -2.80
C LEU A 153 6.59 -1.95 -2.29
N LEU A 154 5.86 -1.29 -3.21
CA LEU A 154 4.64 -0.55 -2.93
C LEU A 154 3.77 -0.38 -4.18
N GLY A 155 2.47 -0.19 -3.97
CA GLY A 155 1.52 0.25 -4.99
C GLY A 155 1.25 1.74 -4.89
N CYS A 156 1.00 2.40 -6.02
CA CYS A 156 0.69 3.83 -6.06
C CYS A 156 -0.14 4.21 -7.30
N GLY A 157 -0.60 5.44 -7.34
CA GLY A 157 -1.31 5.97 -8.51
C GLY A 157 -1.96 7.32 -8.26
N MET A 158 -2.51 7.90 -9.31
CA MET A 158 -3.36 9.08 -9.17
C MET A 158 -4.72 8.66 -8.62
N VAL A 159 -5.25 9.42 -7.67
CA VAL A 159 -6.55 9.13 -7.08
C VAL A 159 -7.63 9.16 -8.16
N HIS A 160 -8.38 8.07 -8.28
CA HIS A 160 -9.42 7.96 -9.30
C HIS A 160 -10.50 9.04 -9.10
N PRO A 161 -10.96 9.73 -10.16
CA PRO A 161 -11.96 10.81 -10.05
C PRO A 161 -13.23 10.40 -9.30
N ASN A 162 -13.68 9.15 -9.45
CA ASN A 162 -14.83 8.64 -8.70
C ASN A 162 -14.59 8.60 -7.19
N VAL A 163 -13.37 8.33 -6.74
CA VAL A 163 -13.02 8.35 -5.31
C VAL A 163 -13.14 9.77 -4.76
N LEU A 164 -12.64 10.78 -5.51
CA LEU A 164 -12.79 12.18 -5.15
C LEU A 164 -14.27 12.57 -5.06
N ARG A 165 -15.07 12.23 -6.08
CA ARG A 165 -16.54 12.48 -6.09
C ARG A 165 -17.25 11.80 -4.93
N ASN A 166 -16.90 10.54 -4.61
CA ASN A 166 -17.47 9.80 -3.49
C ASN A 166 -17.15 10.45 -2.12
N CYS A 167 -16.09 11.26 -2.07
CA CYS A 167 -15.67 12.02 -0.90
C CYS A 167 -16.15 13.48 -0.90
N GLY A 168 -16.91 13.91 -1.93
CA GLY A 168 -17.42 15.28 -2.05
C GLY A 168 -16.38 16.29 -2.57
N ILE A 169 -15.30 15.81 -3.20
CA ILE A 169 -14.24 16.65 -3.78
C ILE A 169 -14.44 16.73 -5.29
N ASP A 170 -14.38 17.93 -5.84
CA ASP A 170 -14.53 18.19 -7.27
C ASP A 170 -13.25 17.77 -8.04
N PRO A 171 -13.31 16.73 -8.89
CA PRO A 171 -12.15 16.26 -9.64
C PRO A 171 -11.75 17.17 -10.83
N GLU A 172 -12.58 18.13 -11.22
CA GLU A 172 -12.22 19.12 -12.21
C GLU A 172 -11.31 20.22 -11.63
N LYS A 173 -11.41 20.43 -10.32
CA LYS A 173 -10.58 21.38 -9.59
C LYS A 173 -9.36 20.74 -8.93
N TYR A 174 -9.55 19.57 -8.34
CA TYR A 174 -8.53 18.89 -7.55
C TYR A 174 -8.09 17.58 -8.19
N SER A 175 -6.82 17.31 -8.11
CA SER A 175 -6.22 16.02 -8.42
C SER A 175 -5.41 15.52 -7.23
N GLY A 176 -5.02 14.27 -7.23
CA GLY A 176 -4.23 13.74 -6.12
C GLY A 176 -3.53 12.46 -6.47
N PHE A 177 -2.59 12.07 -5.63
CA PHE A 177 -1.98 10.75 -5.68
C PHE A 177 -2.08 10.05 -4.33
N ALA A 178 -2.05 8.73 -4.38
CA ALA A 178 -1.94 7.87 -3.21
C ALA A 178 -0.88 6.80 -3.43
N PHE A 179 -0.32 6.32 -2.33
CA PHE A 179 0.57 5.16 -2.32
C PHE A 179 0.34 4.33 -1.07
N GLY A 180 0.57 3.02 -1.17
CA GLY A 180 0.44 2.10 -0.05
C GLY A 180 1.56 1.07 -0.04
N MET A 181 2.13 0.81 1.14
CA MET A 181 3.21 -0.15 1.32
C MET A 181 2.99 -1.02 2.55
N GLY A 182 3.38 -2.29 2.47
CA GLY A 182 3.47 -3.18 3.62
C GLY A 182 4.69 -2.83 4.48
N ILE A 183 4.47 -2.37 5.72
CA ILE A 183 5.57 -2.02 6.63
C ILE A 183 6.46 -3.26 6.89
N ASP A 184 5.82 -4.41 7.06
CA ASP A 184 6.52 -5.69 7.25
C ASP A 184 7.42 -6.00 6.04
N ARG A 185 6.93 -5.79 4.81
CA ARG A 185 7.72 -5.97 3.58
C ARG A 185 8.92 -5.03 3.52
N ILE A 186 8.72 -3.76 3.87
CA ILE A 186 9.79 -2.76 3.94
C ILE A 186 10.85 -3.17 4.98
N ALA A 187 10.42 -3.64 6.16
CA ALA A 187 11.31 -4.13 7.21
C ALA A 187 12.10 -5.35 6.74
N MET A 188 11.45 -6.32 6.07
CA MET A 188 12.13 -7.49 5.51
C MET A 188 13.23 -7.08 4.54
N VAL A 189 12.96 -6.14 3.63
CA VAL A 189 13.97 -5.64 2.68
C VAL A 189 15.11 -4.91 3.40
N ARG A 190 14.78 -4.04 4.36
CA ARG A 190 15.74 -3.23 5.10
C ARG A 190 16.68 -4.07 5.96
N TYR A 191 16.13 -5.05 6.67
CA TYR A 191 16.84 -5.87 7.65
C TYR A 191 17.23 -7.26 7.12
N LYS A 192 16.97 -7.54 5.82
CA LYS A 192 17.26 -8.82 5.17
C LYS A 192 16.59 -10.02 5.84
N ILE A 193 15.39 -9.80 6.36
CA ILE A 193 14.53 -10.86 6.92
C ILE A 193 13.98 -11.69 5.76
N THR A 194 14.17 -12.98 5.79
CA THR A 194 13.84 -13.88 4.67
C THR A 194 12.44 -14.50 4.78
N ASP A 195 11.82 -14.41 5.95
CA ASP A 195 10.52 -15.02 6.23
C ASP A 195 9.72 -14.11 7.16
N ILE A 196 8.53 -13.68 6.71
CA ILE A 196 7.65 -12.77 7.47
C ILE A 196 7.19 -13.38 8.79
N ARG A 197 7.06 -14.70 8.87
CA ARG A 197 6.60 -15.41 10.08
C ARG A 197 7.52 -15.17 11.27
N MET A 198 8.82 -15.01 11.04
CA MET A 198 9.80 -14.71 12.09
C MET A 198 9.47 -13.43 12.87
N MET A 199 8.79 -12.47 12.24
CA MET A 199 8.39 -11.20 12.86
C MET A 199 7.21 -11.38 13.84
N PHE A 200 6.46 -12.47 13.73
CA PHE A 200 5.25 -12.74 14.52
C PHE A 200 5.39 -13.91 15.52
N GLU A 201 6.47 -14.69 15.43
CA GLU A 201 6.72 -15.86 16.27
C GLU A 201 7.22 -15.52 17.68
N ASN A 202 7.50 -14.24 17.96
CA ASN A 202 8.06 -13.78 19.24
C ASN A 202 9.32 -14.53 19.67
N ASN A 203 10.18 -14.87 18.71
CA ASN A 203 11.43 -15.58 18.96
C ASN A 203 12.48 -14.64 19.55
N LYS A 204 12.91 -14.88 20.79
CA LYS A 204 13.87 -14.03 21.49
C LYS A 204 15.18 -13.84 20.73
N LYS A 205 15.76 -14.93 20.17
CA LYS A 205 17.01 -14.85 19.39
C LYS A 205 16.88 -14.04 18.10
N PHE A 206 15.67 -14.00 17.52
CA PHE A 206 15.39 -13.15 16.38
C PHE A 206 15.33 -11.68 16.80
N LEU A 207 14.59 -11.38 17.87
CA LEU A 207 14.41 -10.02 18.37
C LEU A 207 15.72 -9.38 18.86
N GLU A 208 16.63 -10.16 19.42
CA GLU A 208 17.97 -9.69 19.89
C GLU A 208 18.92 -9.29 18.76
N GLN A 209 18.55 -9.46 17.48
CA GLN A 209 19.35 -9.04 16.32
C GLN A 209 19.17 -7.57 15.95
N PHE A 210 18.14 -6.91 16.48
CA PHE A 210 17.75 -5.53 16.23
C PHE A 210 17.75 -4.74 17.54
#